data_d415947fe18711b4e86ae25f245e7aea
#
_entry.id   d415947fe18711b4e86ae25f245e7aea
#
_cell.length_a   1.000
_cell.length_b   1.000
_cell.length_c   1.000
_cell.angle_alpha   90.00
_cell.angle_beta   90.00
_cell.angle_gamma   90.00
#
_symmetry.space_group_name_H-M   'P 1'
#
loop_
_entity.id
_entity.type
_entity.pdbx_description
1 polymer ?
#
loop_
_entity_poly.entity_id
_entity_poly.type
_entity_poly.pdbx_seq_one_letter_code
_entity_poly.pdbx_strand_id
1 'polypeptide(L)'
;MKKVRQALKTGQKIYLSDNNDKYNKIYEYIIKEITGFGASCIVYEAYYNDSLGIKHLVRLKEFYPVHMGINRDEDLNLVIKDEYIKKFEEERNLFVDAYKKNVMFQMDLDTLNSTGNVQNFLYGNNTMYMVVNYNNGTSYDKIKDESLHDIFQIGLALAKTIKSYHKNGYLHLDIKPENILKLPETNEMVILFDFGSIESIENIHTGKSKNISYSENWAAPEQLQYKLKKICESTDIYSIGAVLFYKIMGRLPCLDDRKVFANWEFDLKDPRFEGVNPKIFRYIKELFKKTLRSMPSKRYKNSDELIEILEKLVHLSVPNSIYLKSNFVRNDNVFIGRQREIKLIYNKLENETDAVFLHGFGGIGKSVLAKQYAFLYKDNYDTIVFANYATNLFNLVLNDRELPIANFRRSDDEKDKEYFERKLDKLYDLCDKKTLIIIDNFDVDEDDNLEKLINCGCKFIITTRNDFTDYNYHQIEIKEFDNMDDLRDLFYSYNKIDYCEEERDTIDKIIKIVDKHTMTVELIAKQLRITQIAPE
;
A
#
# COMPACT_ATOMS: atom_id res chain seq x y z
N MET A 1 -32.81 19.03 25.57
CA MET A 1 -31.69 19.99 25.59
C MET A 1 -30.43 19.22 26.01
N LYS A 2 -29.42 19.08 25.15
CA LYS A 2 -28.10 18.57 25.56
C LYS A 2 -27.53 19.60 26.55
N LYS A 3 -27.37 19.24 27.83
CA LYS A 3 -26.68 20.10 28.78
C LYS A 3 -25.24 20.25 28.36
N VAL A 4 -24.86 21.49 28.00
CA VAL A 4 -23.49 21.83 27.62
C VAL A 4 -22.63 21.81 28.88
N ARG A 5 -21.54 21.03 28.89
CA ARG A 5 -20.56 21.05 29.98
C ARG A 5 -19.97 22.44 30.14
N GLN A 6 -19.83 22.89 31.39
CA GLN A 6 -19.21 24.18 31.70
C GLN A 6 -17.69 24.02 31.79
N ALA A 7 -17.03 24.25 30.65
CA ALA A 7 -15.57 24.20 30.59
C ALA A 7 -14.92 25.39 31.30
N LEU A 8 -13.66 25.21 31.71
CA LEU A 8 -12.82 26.27 32.24
C LEU A 8 -12.58 27.33 31.15
N LYS A 9 -12.48 28.60 31.55
CA LYS A 9 -12.34 29.75 30.62
C LYS A 9 -10.85 30.08 30.41
N THR A 10 -10.55 30.67 29.26
CA THR A 10 -9.23 31.24 28.96
C THR A 10 -8.79 32.23 30.04
N GLY A 11 -7.55 32.15 30.49
CA GLY A 11 -6.98 32.95 31.58
C GLY A 11 -7.32 32.48 32.99
N GLN A 12 -8.16 31.47 33.15
CA GLN A 12 -8.57 30.95 34.43
C GLN A 12 -7.42 30.17 35.09
N LYS A 13 -7.17 30.44 36.36
CA LYS A 13 -6.19 29.73 37.19
C LYS A 13 -6.85 28.57 37.87
N ILE A 14 -6.18 27.43 37.90
CA ILE A 14 -6.55 26.26 38.69
C ILE A 14 -5.36 25.78 39.50
N TYR A 15 -5.65 25.21 40.64
CA TYR A 15 -4.66 24.71 41.59
C TYR A 15 -4.88 23.21 41.76
N LEU A 16 -3.88 22.44 41.38
CA LEU A 16 -3.93 20.97 41.35
C LEU A 16 -2.89 20.39 42.29
N SER A 17 -3.23 19.35 43.02
CA SER A 17 -2.35 18.68 43.97
C SER A 17 -2.07 17.23 43.59
N ASP A 18 -0.89 16.75 43.94
CA ASP A 18 -0.57 15.32 43.89
C ASP A 18 -0.88 14.72 45.29
N ASN A 19 -1.97 13.96 45.35
CA ASN A 19 -2.36 13.31 46.63
C ASN A 19 -1.39 12.22 47.10
N ASN A 20 -0.45 11.81 46.27
CA ASN A 20 0.59 10.83 46.64
C ASN A 20 1.89 11.50 47.09
N ASP A 21 2.01 12.82 46.96
CA ASP A 21 3.19 13.54 47.39
C ASP A 21 3.14 13.80 48.94
N LYS A 22 4.15 13.32 49.62
CA LYS A 22 4.35 13.49 51.06
C LYS A 22 4.32 14.97 51.53
N TYR A 23 4.52 15.89 50.60
CA TYR A 23 4.59 17.34 50.83
C TYR A 23 3.38 18.12 50.28
N ASN A 24 2.32 17.45 49.79
CA ASN A 24 1.11 18.09 49.26
C ASN A 24 1.43 19.25 48.30
N LYS A 25 2.34 19.02 47.36
CA LYS A 25 2.74 20.05 46.38
C LYS A 25 1.56 20.49 45.53
N ILE A 26 1.31 21.80 45.49
CA ILE A 26 0.27 22.42 44.68
C ILE A 26 0.91 23.02 43.44
N TYR A 27 0.33 22.73 42.31
CA TYR A 27 0.74 23.24 40.99
C TYR A 27 -0.30 24.22 40.48
N GLU A 28 0.12 25.43 40.06
CA GLU A 28 -0.74 26.41 39.44
C GLU A 28 -0.69 26.21 37.91
N TYR A 29 -1.86 26.04 37.29
CA TYR A 29 -2.01 26.01 35.83
C TYR A 29 -2.92 27.14 35.38
N ILE A 30 -2.61 27.76 34.23
CA ILE A 30 -3.41 28.83 33.65
C ILE A 30 -3.95 28.29 32.30
N ILE A 31 -5.27 28.27 32.17
CA ILE A 31 -5.93 27.78 30.97
C ILE A 31 -5.67 28.75 29.80
N LYS A 32 -5.14 28.24 28.69
CA LYS A 32 -4.92 29.02 27.47
C LYS A 32 -6.13 28.94 26.58
N GLU A 33 -6.56 27.74 26.25
CA GLU A 33 -7.73 27.49 25.40
C GLU A 33 -8.26 26.07 25.53
N ILE A 34 -9.48 25.83 25.05
CA ILE A 34 -10.09 24.50 24.95
C ILE A 34 -9.72 23.92 23.61
N THR A 35 -9.12 22.73 23.60
CA THR A 35 -8.70 22.03 22.38
C THR A 35 -9.65 20.91 21.97
N GLY A 36 -10.47 20.37 22.89
CA GLY A 36 -11.38 19.29 22.56
C GLY A 36 -12.36 18.89 23.66
N PHE A 37 -13.43 18.23 23.24
CA PHE A 37 -14.45 17.63 24.10
C PHE A 37 -14.57 16.14 23.77
N GLY A 38 -14.08 15.28 24.65
CA GLY A 38 -14.32 13.84 24.60
C GLY A 38 -15.57 13.42 25.38
N ALA A 39 -15.97 12.15 25.33
CA ALA A 39 -17.11 11.62 26.09
C ALA A 39 -16.93 11.76 27.61
N SER A 40 -15.74 11.45 28.10
CA SER A 40 -15.41 11.43 29.54
C SER A 40 -14.49 12.56 30.00
N CYS A 41 -13.98 13.40 29.08
CA CYS A 41 -13.04 14.46 29.43
C CYS A 41 -13.21 15.73 28.59
N ILE A 42 -12.67 16.83 29.12
CA ILE A 42 -12.41 18.07 28.37
C ILE A 42 -10.90 18.24 28.29
N VAL A 43 -10.40 18.65 27.13
CA VAL A 43 -8.97 18.86 26.88
C VAL A 43 -8.69 20.33 26.72
N TYR A 44 -7.74 20.83 27.50
CA TYR A 44 -7.28 22.21 27.46
C TYR A 44 -5.81 22.30 27.08
N GLU A 45 -5.43 23.35 26.42
CA GLU A 45 -4.07 23.87 26.49
C GLU A 45 -3.94 24.75 27.74
N ALA A 46 -2.88 24.54 28.50
CA ALA A 46 -2.57 25.30 29.68
C ALA A 46 -1.07 25.50 29.83
N TYR A 47 -0.68 26.42 30.63
CA TYR A 47 0.72 26.59 30.96
C TYR A 47 0.92 26.71 32.48
N TYR A 48 2.13 26.33 32.93
CA TYR A 48 2.61 26.55 34.27
C TYR A 48 4.00 27.17 34.22
N ASN A 49 4.40 27.82 35.30
CA ASN A 49 5.77 28.28 35.47
C ASN A 49 6.50 27.30 36.39
N ASP A 50 7.73 26.93 36.01
CA ASP A 50 8.59 26.14 36.85
C ASP A 50 9.20 26.98 38.00
N SER A 51 10.06 26.37 38.81
CA SER A 51 10.75 27.04 39.94
C SER A 51 11.70 28.16 39.49
N LEU A 52 12.08 28.21 38.22
CA LEU A 52 12.93 29.26 37.63
C LEU A 52 12.08 30.36 36.94
N GLY A 53 10.76 30.26 36.98
CA GLY A 53 9.84 31.16 36.29
C GLY A 53 9.70 30.90 34.78
N ILE A 54 10.24 29.79 34.28
CA ILE A 54 10.14 29.42 32.85
C ILE A 54 8.73 28.87 32.60
N LYS A 55 8.11 29.38 31.53
CA LYS A 55 6.77 29.03 31.15
C LYS A 55 6.76 27.76 30.31
N HIS A 56 6.05 26.74 30.76
CA HIS A 56 5.88 25.46 30.09
C HIS A 56 4.44 25.30 29.59
N LEU A 57 4.28 24.93 28.31
CA LEU A 57 2.97 24.61 27.73
C LEU A 57 2.67 23.12 27.93
N VAL A 58 1.45 22.80 28.33
CA VAL A 58 0.97 21.43 28.56
C VAL A 58 -0.44 21.27 28.04
N ARG A 59 -0.88 20.03 27.84
CA ARG A 59 -2.30 19.68 27.69
C ARG A 59 -2.83 19.09 29.00
N LEU A 60 -3.97 19.62 29.46
CA LEU A 60 -4.68 19.11 30.60
C LEU A 60 -5.93 18.37 30.14
N LYS A 61 -6.05 17.08 30.46
CA LYS A 61 -7.29 16.31 30.29
C LYS A 61 -8.03 16.28 31.62
N GLU A 62 -9.12 17.03 31.70
CA GLU A 62 -10.00 17.06 32.88
C GLU A 62 -11.02 15.92 32.77
N PHE A 63 -11.12 15.06 33.76
CA PHE A 63 -12.18 14.07 33.81
C PHE A 63 -13.53 14.74 34.10
N TYR A 64 -14.41 14.79 33.09
CA TYR A 64 -15.70 15.45 33.12
C TYR A 64 -16.72 14.73 32.22
N PRO A 65 -17.32 13.61 32.68
CA PRO A 65 -18.25 12.80 31.86
C PRO A 65 -19.51 13.58 31.45
N VAL A 66 -19.87 13.47 30.14
CA VAL A 66 -20.99 14.24 29.59
C VAL A 66 -22.37 13.73 30.00
N HIS A 67 -22.49 12.42 30.28
CA HIS A 67 -23.78 11.75 30.45
C HIS A 67 -24.33 11.81 31.89
N MET A 68 -23.56 12.34 32.85
CA MET A 68 -23.95 12.43 34.27
C MET A 68 -24.61 13.76 34.65
N GLY A 69 -24.74 14.69 33.71
CA GLY A 69 -25.37 15.99 33.97
C GLY A 69 -24.69 16.82 35.06
N ILE A 70 -23.36 16.68 35.17
CA ILE A 70 -22.50 17.38 36.13
C ILE A 70 -22.49 18.86 35.81
N ASN A 71 -22.54 19.73 36.83
CA ASN A 71 -22.37 21.17 36.71
C ASN A 71 -21.05 21.60 37.33
N ARG A 72 -20.66 22.85 37.17
CA ARG A 72 -19.52 23.48 37.84
C ARG A 72 -20.02 24.62 38.72
N ASP A 73 -19.55 24.70 39.94
CA ASP A 73 -19.85 25.80 40.87
C ASP A 73 -18.97 27.04 40.63
N GLU A 74 -19.17 28.09 41.45
CA GLU A 74 -18.41 29.33 41.32
C GLU A 74 -16.93 29.17 41.70
N ASP A 75 -16.61 28.19 42.57
CA ASP A 75 -15.26 27.82 42.99
C ASP A 75 -14.59 26.84 42.01
N LEU A 76 -15.18 26.63 40.86
CA LEU A 76 -14.74 25.74 39.75
C LEU A 76 -14.84 24.23 40.05
N ASN A 77 -15.43 23.83 41.17
CA ASN A 77 -15.60 22.42 41.48
C ASN A 77 -16.71 21.76 40.66
N LEU A 78 -16.51 20.51 40.30
CA LEU A 78 -17.58 19.71 39.74
C LEU A 78 -18.60 19.33 40.81
N VAL A 79 -19.86 19.62 40.54
CA VAL A 79 -20.99 19.27 41.41
C VAL A 79 -21.68 18.05 40.85
N ILE A 80 -21.51 16.91 41.53
CA ILE A 80 -22.02 15.61 41.12
C ILE A 80 -23.28 15.33 41.94
N LYS A 81 -24.37 14.96 41.32
CA LYS A 81 -25.59 14.57 42.02
C LYS A 81 -25.38 13.23 42.72
N ASP A 82 -26.01 13.06 43.88
CA ASP A 82 -25.88 11.84 44.70
C ASP A 82 -26.15 10.55 43.92
N GLU A 83 -27.11 10.56 43.05
CA GLU A 83 -27.48 9.41 42.21
C GLU A 83 -26.35 8.96 41.26
N TYR A 84 -25.37 9.82 40.94
CA TYR A 84 -24.27 9.55 40.05
C TYR A 84 -22.92 9.37 40.74
N ILE A 85 -22.79 9.58 42.05
CA ILE A 85 -21.51 9.53 42.77
C ILE A 85 -20.79 8.20 42.52
N LYS A 86 -21.49 7.07 42.75
CA LYS A 86 -20.91 5.74 42.55
C LYS A 86 -20.44 5.51 41.11
N LYS A 87 -21.25 5.89 40.14
CA LYS A 87 -20.92 5.76 38.70
C LYS A 87 -19.77 6.68 38.31
N PHE A 88 -19.71 7.88 38.85
CA PHE A 88 -18.60 8.81 38.65
C PHE A 88 -17.29 8.23 39.19
N GLU A 89 -17.29 7.59 40.35
CA GLU A 89 -16.10 6.93 40.89
C GLU A 89 -15.66 5.73 40.08
N GLU A 90 -16.59 4.91 39.59
CA GLU A 90 -16.28 3.79 38.70
C GLU A 90 -15.60 4.27 37.40
N GLU A 91 -16.15 5.30 36.73
CA GLU A 91 -15.56 5.86 35.51
C GLU A 91 -14.27 6.62 35.77
N ARG A 92 -14.14 7.26 36.91
CA ARG A 92 -12.90 7.90 37.40
C ARG A 92 -11.76 6.86 37.51
N ASN A 93 -12.06 5.69 38.04
CA ASN A 93 -11.07 4.62 38.16
C ASN A 93 -10.61 4.12 36.78
N LEU A 94 -11.51 4.05 35.77
CA LEU A 94 -11.13 3.75 34.37
C LEU A 94 -10.20 4.81 33.78
N PHE A 95 -10.43 6.09 34.11
CA PHE A 95 -9.56 7.18 33.70
C PHE A 95 -8.16 7.09 34.32
N VAL A 96 -8.07 6.68 35.60
CA VAL A 96 -6.81 6.39 36.31
C VAL A 96 -6.09 5.20 35.68
N ASP A 97 -6.82 4.14 35.34
CA ASP A 97 -6.24 2.95 34.70
C ASP A 97 -5.70 3.26 33.30
N ALA A 98 -6.37 4.13 32.53
CA ALA A 98 -5.85 4.63 31.26
C ALA A 98 -4.52 5.37 31.45
N TYR A 99 -4.38 6.16 32.51
CA TYR A 99 -3.12 6.80 32.87
C TYR A 99 -2.01 5.78 33.20
N LYS A 100 -2.30 4.79 34.04
CA LYS A 100 -1.33 3.73 34.41
C LYS A 100 -0.85 2.96 33.19
N LYS A 101 -1.76 2.61 32.29
CA LYS A 101 -1.44 1.96 31.00
C LYS A 101 -0.50 2.83 30.17
N ASN A 102 -0.79 4.14 30.05
CA ASN A 102 0.07 5.07 29.33
C ASN A 102 1.50 5.09 29.90
N VAL A 103 1.64 5.23 31.22
CA VAL A 103 2.95 5.23 31.88
C VAL A 103 3.70 3.92 31.65
N MET A 104 3.00 2.78 31.68
CA MET A 104 3.59 1.47 31.40
C MET A 104 4.18 1.40 29.98
N PHE A 105 3.46 1.89 28.99
CA PHE A 105 3.94 1.90 27.59
C PHE A 105 5.07 2.91 27.34
N GLN A 106 5.12 4.01 28.12
CA GLN A 106 6.23 4.97 28.03
C GLN A 106 7.57 4.41 28.52
N MET A 107 7.56 3.37 29.33
CA MET A 107 8.78 2.69 29.80
C MET A 107 9.37 1.75 28.75
N ASP A 108 8.65 1.45 27.68
CA ASP A 108 9.15 0.68 26.56
C ASP A 108 9.93 1.60 25.61
N LEU A 109 11.22 1.31 25.42
CA LEU A 109 12.13 2.11 24.59
C LEU A 109 11.65 2.26 23.13
N ASP A 110 10.94 1.27 22.62
CA ASP A 110 10.40 1.26 21.26
C ASP A 110 9.24 2.26 21.07
N THR A 111 8.60 2.69 22.17
CA THR A 111 7.46 3.61 22.15
C THR A 111 7.71 4.98 22.77
N LEU A 112 8.93 5.23 23.26
CA LEU A 112 9.28 6.44 24.01
C LEU A 112 8.90 7.75 23.27
N ASN A 113 8.88 7.71 21.95
CA ASN A 113 8.59 8.86 21.09
C ASN A 113 7.20 8.81 20.43
N SER A 114 6.46 7.71 20.57
CA SER A 114 5.19 7.48 19.85
C SER A 114 3.95 7.52 20.74
N THR A 115 4.14 7.63 22.05
CA THR A 115 3.07 7.80 23.02
C THR A 115 3.09 9.21 23.57
N GLY A 116 1.92 9.84 23.73
CA GLY A 116 1.82 11.15 24.37
C GLY A 116 2.36 11.08 25.79
N ASN A 117 3.52 11.70 26.05
CA ASN A 117 4.18 11.65 27.34
C ASN A 117 3.33 12.31 28.42
N VAL A 118 2.73 11.51 29.28
CA VAL A 118 2.03 11.99 30.46
C VAL A 118 3.07 12.35 31.51
N GLN A 119 3.05 13.62 31.93
CA GLN A 119 3.98 14.13 32.97
C GLN A 119 3.48 13.82 34.37
N ASN A 120 2.16 14.00 34.60
CA ASN A 120 1.61 13.94 35.94
C ASN A 120 0.11 13.61 35.93
N PHE A 121 -0.39 13.16 37.09
CA PHE A 121 -1.79 12.92 37.35
C PHE A 121 -2.16 13.66 38.65
N LEU A 122 -3.01 14.66 38.56
CA LEU A 122 -3.28 15.62 39.62
C LEU A 122 -4.76 15.69 39.99
N TYR A 123 -5.04 16.17 41.19
CA TYR A 123 -6.38 16.30 41.76
C TYR A 123 -6.71 17.77 41.99
N GLY A 124 -7.92 18.16 41.71
CA GLY A 124 -8.46 19.49 41.94
C GLY A 124 -9.88 19.62 41.44
N ASN A 125 -10.60 20.67 41.83
CA ASN A 125 -11.96 20.96 41.36
C ASN A 125 -12.95 19.78 41.49
N ASN A 126 -12.84 18.97 42.53
CA ASN A 126 -13.60 17.72 42.75
C ASN A 126 -13.49 16.71 41.58
N THR A 127 -12.38 16.76 40.84
CA THR A 127 -12.10 15.85 39.74
C THR A 127 -10.60 15.56 39.63
N MET A 128 -10.20 14.98 38.52
CA MET A 128 -8.83 14.61 38.20
C MET A 128 -8.38 15.19 36.87
N TYR A 129 -7.08 15.46 36.79
CA TYR A 129 -6.43 15.99 35.62
C TYR A 129 -5.23 15.12 35.24
N MET A 130 -5.18 14.74 33.98
CA MET A 130 -3.99 14.14 33.39
C MET A 130 -3.20 15.26 32.68
N VAL A 131 -1.96 15.48 33.10
CA VAL A 131 -1.05 16.46 32.50
C VAL A 131 -0.23 15.76 31.43
N VAL A 132 -0.38 16.18 30.21
CA VAL A 132 0.31 15.60 29.06
C VAL A 132 1.24 16.63 28.44
N ASN A 133 2.43 16.22 28.00
CA ASN A 133 3.35 17.10 27.28
C ASN A 133 2.63 17.74 26.08
N TYR A 134 2.89 19.02 25.89
CA TYR A 134 2.44 19.68 24.67
C TYR A 134 3.32 19.25 23.50
N ASN A 135 2.69 18.62 22.53
CA ASN A 135 3.33 18.26 21.27
C ASN A 135 2.71 19.14 20.17
N ASN A 136 3.57 19.89 19.48
CA ASN A 136 3.16 20.76 18.37
C ASN A 136 2.95 19.91 17.10
N GLY A 137 1.94 19.05 17.11
CA GLY A 137 1.60 18.19 15.99
C GLY A 137 0.23 18.51 15.40
N THR A 138 0.02 18.03 14.19
CA THR A 138 -1.28 18.14 13.49
C THR A 138 -2.01 16.80 13.56
N SER A 139 -3.29 16.82 13.92
CA SER A 139 -4.14 15.63 13.88
C SER A 139 -4.26 15.11 12.45
N TYR A 140 -4.12 13.80 12.27
CA TYR A 140 -3.97 13.16 10.97
C TYR A 140 -5.21 13.26 10.08
N ASP A 141 -6.39 13.47 10.66
CA ASP A 141 -7.63 13.77 9.94
C ASP A 141 -7.59 15.11 9.18
N LYS A 142 -6.79 16.06 9.68
CA LYS A 142 -6.65 17.40 9.09
C LYS A 142 -5.59 17.48 8.01
N ILE A 143 -4.71 16.48 7.91
CA ILE A 143 -3.63 16.46 6.92
C ILE A 143 -4.19 15.95 5.58
N LYS A 144 -4.02 16.74 4.54
CA LYS A 144 -4.37 16.44 3.15
C LYS A 144 -3.09 16.48 2.31
N ASP A 145 -3.15 16.00 1.10
CA ASP A 145 -2.08 16.13 0.10
C ASP A 145 -0.73 15.54 0.53
N GLU A 146 -0.76 14.37 1.16
CA GLU A 146 0.44 13.64 1.55
C GLU A 146 0.98 12.79 0.39
N SER A 147 2.31 12.66 0.30
CA SER A 147 2.96 11.71 -0.59
C SER A 147 2.69 10.26 -0.13
N LEU A 148 2.81 9.30 -1.05
CA LEU A 148 2.74 7.88 -0.66
C LEU A 148 3.80 7.52 0.37
N HIS A 149 5.00 8.11 0.24
CA HIS A 149 6.10 7.89 1.17
C HIS A 149 5.72 8.30 2.60
N ASP A 150 5.15 9.50 2.78
CA ASP A 150 4.69 9.98 4.08
C ASP A 150 3.61 9.08 4.67
N ILE A 151 2.63 8.68 3.84
CA ILE A 151 1.54 7.78 4.28
C ILE A 151 2.10 6.46 4.80
N PHE A 152 3.06 5.85 4.09
CA PHE A 152 3.66 4.58 4.54
C PHE A 152 4.59 4.74 5.74
N GLN A 153 5.31 5.84 5.86
CA GLN A 153 6.10 6.14 7.06
C GLN A 153 5.21 6.25 8.30
N ILE A 154 4.07 6.94 8.19
CA ILE A 154 3.09 7.01 9.28
C ILE A 154 2.52 5.63 9.60
N GLY A 155 2.17 4.84 8.58
CA GLY A 155 1.72 3.46 8.75
C GLY A 155 2.75 2.60 9.49
N LEU A 156 4.02 2.72 9.12
CA LEU A 156 5.14 2.01 9.76
C LEU A 156 5.32 2.43 11.22
N ALA A 157 5.27 3.73 11.51
CA ALA A 157 5.34 4.24 12.87
C ALA A 157 4.16 3.73 13.73
N LEU A 158 2.93 3.72 13.20
CA LEU A 158 1.76 3.14 13.87
C LEU A 158 1.93 1.64 14.14
N ALA A 159 2.42 0.87 13.16
CA ALA A 159 2.66 -0.56 13.31
C ALA A 159 3.70 -0.86 14.40
N LYS A 160 4.77 -0.07 14.47
CA LYS A 160 5.78 -0.15 15.55
C LYS A 160 5.19 0.21 16.91
N THR A 161 4.34 1.23 16.98
CA THR A 161 3.66 1.63 18.23
C THR A 161 2.74 0.53 18.74
N ILE A 162 1.86 -0.03 17.91
CA ILE A 162 0.95 -1.10 18.37
C ILE A 162 1.70 -2.40 18.71
N LYS A 163 2.86 -2.66 18.11
CA LYS A 163 3.70 -3.81 18.45
C LYS A 163 4.05 -3.83 19.94
N SER A 164 4.36 -2.66 20.53
CA SER A 164 4.63 -2.56 21.96
C SER A 164 3.39 -2.86 22.81
N TYR A 165 2.21 -2.40 22.41
CA TYR A 165 0.97 -2.75 23.10
C TYR A 165 0.69 -4.25 23.04
N HIS A 166 0.79 -4.83 21.84
CA HIS A 166 0.56 -6.26 21.61
C HIS A 166 1.53 -7.15 22.40
N LYS A 167 2.82 -6.79 22.46
CA LYS A 167 3.85 -7.47 23.24
C LYS A 167 3.49 -7.55 24.73
N ASN A 168 2.78 -6.55 25.24
CA ASN A 168 2.31 -6.48 26.62
C ASN A 168 0.88 -7.04 26.80
N GLY A 169 0.30 -7.67 25.78
CA GLY A 169 -1.04 -8.28 25.82
C GLY A 169 -2.20 -7.29 25.75
N TYR A 170 -1.98 -6.08 25.27
CA TYR A 170 -3.00 -5.04 25.11
C TYR A 170 -3.29 -4.73 23.66
N LEU A 171 -4.52 -4.26 23.38
CA LEU A 171 -4.97 -3.75 22.10
C LEU A 171 -5.41 -2.30 22.25
N HIS A 172 -5.22 -1.49 21.19
CA HIS A 172 -5.65 -0.10 21.20
C HIS A 172 -7.16 0.08 20.93
N LEU A 173 -7.71 -0.67 19.99
CA LEU A 173 -9.13 -0.80 19.62
C LEU A 173 -9.84 0.43 19.03
N ASP A 174 -9.23 1.63 19.06
CA ASP A 174 -9.80 2.84 18.45
C ASP A 174 -8.76 3.64 17.64
N ILE A 175 -8.06 2.94 16.73
CA ILE A 175 -7.10 3.56 15.81
C ILE A 175 -7.88 4.22 14.68
N LYS A 176 -7.74 5.54 14.58
CA LYS A 176 -8.38 6.39 13.56
C LYS A 176 -7.57 7.67 13.35
N PRO A 177 -7.74 8.39 12.23
CA PRO A 177 -6.97 9.60 11.96
C PRO A 177 -7.06 10.67 13.06
N GLU A 178 -8.21 10.80 13.72
CA GLU A 178 -8.42 11.76 14.81
C GLU A 178 -7.59 11.45 16.06
N ASN A 179 -7.19 10.18 16.24
CA ASN A 179 -6.37 9.74 17.39
C ASN A 179 -4.87 9.66 17.06
N ILE A 180 -4.47 10.10 15.87
CA ILE A 180 -3.08 10.12 15.40
C ILE A 180 -2.61 11.56 15.27
N LEU A 181 -1.51 11.90 15.91
CA LEU A 181 -0.86 13.21 15.82
C LEU A 181 0.45 13.07 15.05
N LYS A 182 0.57 13.75 13.93
CA LYS A 182 1.80 13.85 13.15
C LYS A 182 2.63 15.02 13.67
N LEU A 183 3.88 14.76 14.05
CA LEU A 183 4.80 15.79 14.51
C LEU A 183 5.45 16.53 13.32
N PRO A 184 5.73 17.85 13.43
CA PRO A 184 6.17 18.65 12.30
C PRO A 184 7.60 18.35 11.84
N GLU A 185 8.45 17.80 12.70
CA GLU A 185 9.88 17.69 12.46
C GLU A 185 10.30 16.38 11.78
N THR A 186 9.47 15.35 11.81
CA THR A 186 9.76 14.06 11.16
C THR A 186 8.49 13.37 10.70
N ASN A 187 8.50 12.81 9.49
CA ASN A 187 7.42 11.92 9.04
C ASN A 187 7.47 10.54 9.73
N GLU A 188 8.53 10.27 10.48
CA GLU A 188 8.78 8.99 11.15
C GLU A 188 8.18 8.94 12.56
N MET A 189 7.70 10.08 13.08
CA MET A 189 7.19 10.15 14.45
C MET A 189 5.71 10.54 14.45
N VAL A 190 4.91 9.61 14.92
CA VAL A 190 3.49 9.83 15.22
C VAL A 190 3.23 9.55 16.68
N ILE A 191 2.28 10.28 17.25
CA ILE A 191 1.77 9.99 18.58
C ILE A 191 0.38 9.41 18.42
N LEU A 192 0.18 8.18 18.88
CA LEU A 192 -1.13 7.56 19.01
C LEU A 192 -1.66 7.88 20.42
N PHE A 193 -2.79 8.57 20.49
CA PHE A 193 -3.40 8.99 21.74
C PHE A 193 -4.82 8.41 21.91
N ASP A 194 -5.47 8.72 23.02
CA ASP A 194 -6.74 8.16 23.48
C ASP A 194 -6.63 6.74 24.06
N PHE A 195 -5.93 6.68 25.20
CA PHE A 195 -5.70 5.44 25.95
C PHE A 195 -6.97 4.88 26.64
N GLY A 196 -8.10 5.59 26.53
CA GLY A 196 -9.37 5.15 27.12
C GLY A 196 -9.96 3.90 26.46
N SER A 197 -9.56 3.61 25.24
CA SER A 197 -10.00 2.43 24.48
C SER A 197 -9.08 1.21 24.65
N ILE A 198 -7.87 1.39 25.20
CA ILE A 198 -6.89 0.31 25.36
C ILE A 198 -7.38 -0.73 26.36
N GLU A 199 -7.42 -2.00 25.93
CA GLU A 199 -7.88 -3.09 26.76
C GLU A 199 -6.99 -4.34 26.63
N SER A 200 -6.86 -5.12 27.70
CA SER A 200 -6.10 -6.36 27.65
C SER A 200 -6.90 -7.46 26.93
N ILE A 201 -6.20 -8.26 26.16
CA ILE A 201 -6.77 -9.41 25.45
C ILE A 201 -7.43 -10.38 26.45
N GLU A 202 -6.80 -10.57 27.61
CA GLU A 202 -7.33 -11.43 28.67
C GLU A 202 -8.68 -10.94 29.20
N ASN A 203 -8.81 -9.65 29.50
CA ASN A 203 -10.06 -9.06 29.99
C ASN A 203 -11.18 -9.13 28.96
N ILE A 204 -10.85 -8.95 27.69
CA ILE A 204 -11.80 -9.08 26.59
C ILE A 204 -12.32 -10.53 26.51
N HIS A 205 -11.41 -11.51 26.47
CA HIS A 205 -11.75 -12.92 26.29
C HIS A 205 -12.45 -13.52 27.50
N THR A 206 -12.17 -13.04 28.71
CA THR A 206 -12.83 -13.49 29.95
C THR A 206 -14.15 -12.77 30.24
N GLY A 207 -14.51 -11.76 29.42
CA GLY A 207 -15.72 -10.97 29.62
C GLY A 207 -15.66 -10.01 30.82
N LYS A 208 -14.49 -9.77 31.38
CA LYS A 208 -14.28 -8.74 32.43
C LYS A 208 -14.45 -7.34 31.84
N SER A 209 -14.06 -7.14 30.59
CA SER A 209 -14.30 -5.90 29.85
C SER A 209 -15.72 -5.91 29.29
N LYS A 210 -16.61 -5.09 29.84
CA LYS A 210 -18.02 -5.03 29.46
C LYS A 210 -18.30 -4.10 28.28
N ASN A 211 -17.44 -3.11 28.04
CA ASN A 211 -17.62 -2.09 27.00
C ASN A 211 -16.31 -1.91 26.25
N ILE A 212 -16.28 -2.37 25.01
CA ILE A 212 -15.17 -2.09 24.08
C ILE A 212 -15.54 -0.82 23.32
N SER A 213 -14.75 0.22 23.50
CA SER A 213 -14.87 1.45 22.71
C SER A 213 -14.38 1.20 21.27
N TYR A 214 -15.08 1.75 20.30
CA TYR A 214 -14.66 1.72 18.89
C TYR A 214 -15.31 2.84 18.09
N SER A 215 -14.71 3.18 16.97
CA SER A 215 -15.26 4.11 15.99
C SER A 215 -15.74 3.33 14.75
N GLU A 216 -17.03 3.41 14.43
CA GLU A 216 -17.73 2.56 13.45
C GLU A 216 -17.02 2.47 12.09
N ASN A 217 -16.52 3.59 11.58
CA ASN A 217 -15.87 3.66 10.26
C ASN A 217 -14.50 2.96 10.20
N TRP A 218 -13.83 2.79 11.34
CA TRP A 218 -12.45 2.32 11.46
C TRP A 218 -12.33 0.97 12.12
N ALA A 219 -13.39 0.56 12.84
CA ALA A 219 -13.42 -0.67 13.62
C ALA A 219 -13.46 -1.92 12.75
N ALA A 220 -12.77 -2.94 13.22
CA ALA A 220 -12.78 -4.25 12.60
C ALA A 220 -14.17 -4.92 12.71
N PRO A 221 -14.55 -5.78 11.73
CA PRO A 221 -15.86 -6.43 11.74
C PRO A 221 -16.19 -7.20 13.01
N GLU A 222 -15.21 -7.81 13.68
CA GLU A 222 -15.39 -8.52 14.93
C GLU A 222 -15.71 -7.60 16.11
N GLN A 223 -15.24 -6.34 16.12
CA GLN A 223 -15.61 -5.32 17.10
C GLN A 223 -17.06 -4.89 16.89
N LEU A 224 -17.45 -4.55 15.65
CA LEU A 224 -18.80 -4.15 15.28
C LEU A 224 -19.84 -5.23 15.59
N GLN A 225 -19.44 -6.50 15.51
CA GLN A 225 -20.30 -7.66 15.76
C GLN A 225 -20.21 -8.19 17.20
N TYR A 226 -19.49 -7.51 18.10
CA TYR A 226 -19.26 -7.94 19.48
C TYR A 226 -18.78 -9.38 19.61
N LYS A 227 -17.95 -9.85 18.66
CA LYS A 227 -17.35 -11.19 18.69
C LYS A 227 -16.09 -11.21 19.54
N LEU A 228 -16.22 -10.99 20.85
CA LEU A 228 -15.13 -10.77 21.80
C LEU A 228 -13.99 -11.80 21.68
N LYS A 229 -14.32 -13.08 21.54
CA LYS A 229 -13.33 -14.17 21.40
C LYS A 229 -12.50 -14.10 20.11
N LYS A 230 -12.90 -13.26 19.14
CA LYS A 230 -12.18 -13.05 17.87
C LYS A 230 -11.32 -11.80 17.84
N ILE A 231 -11.46 -10.95 18.86
CA ILE A 231 -10.66 -9.74 19.01
C ILE A 231 -9.24 -10.15 19.39
N CYS A 232 -8.26 -9.72 18.61
CA CYS A 232 -6.85 -10.07 18.77
C CYS A 232 -5.97 -8.99 18.11
N GLU A 233 -4.66 -9.16 18.08
CA GLU A 233 -3.72 -8.21 17.47
C GLU A 233 -4.13 -7.78 16.05
N SER A 234 -4.63 -8.71 15.24
CA SER A 234 -5.09 -8.41 13.88
C SER A 234 -6.34 -7.50 13.82
N THR A 235 -6.95 -7.18 14.96
CA THR A 235 -8.03 -6.19 15.07
C THR A 235 -7.48 -4.77 14.91
N ASP A 236 -6.40 -4.42 15.60
CA ASP A 236 -5.71 -3.14 15.42
C ASP A 236 -5.07 -3.02 14.04
N ILE A 237 -4.53 -4.14 13.50
CA ILE A 237 -3.99 -4.21 12.14
C ILE A 237 -5.05 -3.85 11.09
N TYR A 238 -6.30 -4.29 11.28
CA TYR A 238 -7.41 -3.88 10.41
C TYR A 238 -7.61 -2.36 10.44
N SER A 239 -7.62 -1.75 11.62
CA SER A 239 -7.83 -0.31 11.78
C SER A 239 -6.70 0.52 11.13
N ILE A 240 -5.43 0.09 11.26
CA ILE A 240 -4.32 0.69 10.52
C ILE A 240 -4.54 0.55 9.01
N GLY A 241 -4.90 -0.66 8.55
CA GLY A 241 -5.21 -0.89 7.13
C GLY A 241 -6.33 0.02 6.61
N ALA A 242 -7.38 0.25 7.41
CA ALA A 242 -8.48 1.14 7.06
C ALA A 242 -8.04 2.61 6.96
N VAL A 243 -7.16 3.06 7.88
CA VAL A 243 -6.57 4.42 7.84
C VAL A 243 -5.73 4.60 6.57
N LEU A 244 -4.83 3.66 6.27
CA LEU A 244 -3.98 3.72 5.08
C LEU A 244 -4.81 3.64 3.79
N PHE A 245 -5.83 2.77 3.77
CA PHE A 245 -6.75 2.68 2.65
C PHE A 245 -7.46 4.01 2.39
N TYR A 246 -7.98 4.64 3.43
CA TYR A 246 -8.63 5.95 3.32
C TYR A 246 -7.69 7.03 2.77
N LYS A 247 -6.46 7.07 3.26
CA LYS A 247 -5.45 8.04 2.81
C LYS A 247 -5.02 7.83 1.36
N ILE A 248 -4.92 6.58 0.91
CA ILE A 248 -4.50 6.25 -0.46
C ILE A 248 -5.66 6.35 -1.44
N MET A 249 -6.84 5.79 -1.08
CA MET A 249 -7.98 5.66 -1.97
C MET A 249 -8.97 6.84 -1.88
N GLY A 250 -8.82 7.75 -0.90
CA GLY A 250 -9.71 8.89 -0.68
C GLY A 250 -11.11 8.52 -0.19
N ARG A 251 -11.37 7.26 0.16
CA ARG A 251 -12.65 6.75 0.66
C ARG A 251 -12.46 5.68 1.74
N LEU A 252 -13.48 5.47 2.54
CA LEU A 252 -13.49 4.38 3.53
C LEU A 252 -13.64 3.00 2.84
N PRO A 253 -13.05 1.93 3.44
CA PRO A 253 -13.22 0.58 2.92
C PRO A 253 -14.66 0.09 3.07
N CYS A 254 -15.24 -0.42 1.99
CA CYS A 254 -16.58 -0.99 1.96
C CYS A 254 -16.56 -2.53 2.06
N LEU A 255 -17.75 -3.16 1.99
CA LEU A 255 -17.87 -4.62 2.05
C LEU A 255 -17.14 -5.33 0.91
N ASP A 256 -17.12 -4.73 -0.29
CA ASP A 256 -16.44 -5.32 -1.44
C ASP A 256 -14.92 -5.34 -1.27
N ASP A 257 -14.33 -4.32 -0.64
CA ASP A 257 -12.90 -4.25 -0.36
C ASP A 257 -12.41 -5.37 0.58
N ARG A 258 -13.34 -5.97 1.35
CA ARG A 258 -13.08 -7.07 2.29
C ARG A 258 -13.09 -8.45 1.65
N LYS A 259 -13.43 -8.55 0.36
CA LYS A 259 -13.51 -9.82 -0.39
C LYS A 259 -12.12 -10.30 -0.85
N VAL A 260 -12.00 -11.61 -1.13
CA VAL A 260 -10.75 -12.21 -1.61
C VAL A 260 -10.34 -11.65 -2.97
N PHE A 261 -11.32 -11.37 -3.81
CA PHE A 261 -11.13 -10.90 -5.19
C PHE A 261 -11.48 -9.41 -5.34
N ALA A 262 -11.31 -8.63 -4.27
CA ALA A 262 -11.45 -7.18 -4.37
C ALA A 262 -10.49 -6.64 -5.41
N ASN A 263 -11.01 -5.88 -6.36
CA ASN A 263 -10.22 -5.20 -7.37
C ASN A 263 -10.05 -3.74 -6.95
N TRP A 264 -8.80 -3.36 -6.61
CA TRP A 264 -8.46 -1.98 -6.33
C TRP A 264 -7.81 -1.39 -7.58
N GLU A 265 -8.53 -0.49 -8.24
CA GLU A 265 -8.01 0.31 -9.34
C GLU A 265 -7.46 1.62 -8.78
N PHE A 266 -6.24 1.95 -9.19
CA PHE A 266 -5.59 3.20 -8.83
C PHE A 266 -5.74 4.20 -9.97
N ASP A 267 -6.09 5.43 -9.64
CA ASP A 267 -6.05 6.53 -10.62
C ASP A 267 -4.58 6.90 -10.87
N LEU A 268 -4.01 6.36 -11.92
CA LEU A 268 -2.61 6.62 -12.31
C LEU A 268 -2.36 8.08 -12.75
N LYS A 269 -3.41 8.89 -12.89
CA LYS A 269 -3.27 10.34 -13.12
C LYS A 269 -3.09 11.12 -11.82
N ASP A 270 -3.33 10.49 -10.67
CA ASP A 270 -3.04 11.07 -9.37
C ASP A 270 -1.52 11.34 -9.28
N PRO A 271 -1.10 12.60 -9.04
CA PRO A 271 0.32 12.98 -8.98
C PRO A 271 1.15 12.17 -7.97
N ARG A 272 0.51 11.59 -6.95
CA ARG A 272 1.18 10.75 -5.95
C ARG A 272 1.76 9.47 -6.53
N PHE A 273 1.24 8.99 -7.67
CA PHE A 273 1.73 7.80 -8.38
C PHE A 273 2.71 8.13 -9.50
N GLU A 274 2.97 9.41 -9.78
CA GLU A 274 3.92 9.82 -10.80
C GLU A 274 5.36 9.49 -10.36
N GLY A 275 6.09 8.80 -11.24
CA GLY A 275 7.50 8.48 -11.00
C GLY A 275 7.79 7.48 -9.88
N VAL A 276 6.78 6.81 -9.31
CA VAL A 276 7.00 5.75 -8.32
C VAL A 276 7.36 4.43 -8.97
N ASN A 277 8.08 3.58 -8.24
CA ASN A 277 8.40 2.23 -8.68
C ASN A 277 7.12 1.39 -8.88
N PRO A 278 6.86 0.81 -10.06
CA PRO A 278 5.64 0.04 -10.34
C PRO A 278 5.39 -1.13 -9.39
N LYS A 279 6.42 -1.70 -8.79
CA LYS A 279 6.30 -2.77 -7.78
C LYS A 279 5.43 -2.35 -6.58
N ILE A 280 5.31 -1.05 -6.32
CA ILE A 280 4.54 -0.51 -5.18
C ILE A 280 3.07 -0.94 -5.24
N PHE A 281 2.48 -1.00 -6.43
CA PHE A 281 1.06 -1.35 -6.59
C PHE A 281 0.75 -2.77 -6.12
N ARG A 282 1.66 -3.72 -6.39
CA ARG A 282 1.55 -5.10 -5.88
C ARG A 282 1.52 -5.13 -4.35
N TYR A 283 2.46 -4.42 -3.73
CA TYR A 283 2.57 -4.39 -2.27
C TYR A 283 1.43 -3.62 -1.59
N ILE A 284 0.90 -2.55 -2.21
CA ILE A 284 -0.32 -1.89 -1.72
C ILE A 284 -1.52 -2.85 -1.79
N LYS A 285 -1.68 -3.58 -2.91
CA LYS A 285 -2.74 -4.59 -3.04
C LYS A 285 -2.58 -5.71 -2.00
N GLU A 286 -1.36 -6.16 -1.73
CA GLU A 286 -1.08 -7.16 -0.69
C GLU A 286 -1.40 -6.62 0.71
N LEU A 287 -0.99 -5.37 1.02
CA LEU A 287 -1.32 -4.70 2.28
C LEU A 287 -2.83 -4.70 2.52
N PHE A 288 -3.61 -4.20 1.57
CA PHE A 288 -5.06 -4.15 1.70
C PHE A 288 -5.69 -5.55 1.76
N LYS A 289 -5.21 -6.47 0.95
CA LYS A 289 -5.66 -7.86 0.95
C LYS A 289 -5.45 -8.55 2.29
N LYS A 290 -4.40 -8.21 3.04
CA LYS A 290 -4.07 -8.82 4.33
C LYS A 290 -4.40 -7.95 5.55
N THR A 291 -4.91 -6.74 5.40
CA THR A 291 -5.40 -5.93 6.51
C THR A 291 -6.92 -5.88 6.57
N LEU A 292 -7.61 -5.76 5.42
CA LEU A 292 -9.04 -5.48 5.36
C LEU A 292 -9.96 -6.72 5.36
N ARG A 293 -9.42 -7.94 5.52
CA ARG A 293 -10.26 -9.16 5.55
C ARG A 293 -11.27 -9.14 6.68
N SER A 294 -12.48 -9.62 6.40
CA SER A 294 -13.54 -9.78 7.41
C SER A 294 -13.16 -10.75 8.52
N MET A 295 -12.37 -11.80 8.20
CA MET A 295 -11.90 -12.80 9.17
C MET A 295 -10.51 -12.41 9.70
N PRO A 296 -10.31 -12.26 11.03
CA PRO A 296 -9.00 -11.97 11.62
C PRO A 296 -7.90 -12.96 11.19
N SER A 297 -8.21 -14.26 11.12
CA SER A 297 -7.25 -15.31 10.73
C SER A 297 -6.76 -15.24 9.27
N LYS A 298 -7.33 -14.37 8.45
CA LYS A 298 -6.90 -14.10 7.07
C LYS A 298 -6.13 -12.81 6.91
N ARG A 299 -5.89 -12.10 8.00
CA ARG A 299 -5.05 -10.90 8.07
C ARG A 299 -3.61 -11.26 8.45
N TYR A 300 -2.73 -10.27 8.52
CA TYR A 300 -1.44 -10.43 9.19
C TYR A 300 -1.65 -10.90 10.62
N LYS A 301 -0.83 -11.83 11.09
CA LYS A 301 -0.99 -12.45 12.41
C LYS A 301 -0.62 -11.50 13.54
N ASN A 302 0.43 -10.73 13.32
CA ASN A 302 1.02 -9.83 14.30
C ASN A 302 1.57 -8.56 13.63
N SER A 303 2.03 -7.64 14.43
CA SER A 303 2.60 -6.38 13.97
C SER A 303 3.90 -6.54 13.19
N ASP A 304 4.68 -7.63 13.40
CA ASP A 304 5.93 -7.85 12.67
C ASP A 304 5.68 -8.08 11.18
N GLU A 305 4.69 -8.92 10.83
CA GLU A 305 4.30 -9.13 9.43
C GLU A 305 3.81 -7.83 8.76
N LEU A 306 3.12 -6.96 9.52
CA LEU A 306 2.69 -5.65 9.02
C LEU A 306 3.86 -4.68 8.83
N ILE A 307 4.83 -4.69 9.75
CA ILE A 307 6.04 -3.87 9.67
C ILE A 307 6.84 -4.24 8.42
N GLU A 308 7.04 -5.53 8.17
CA GLU A 308 7.81 -6.00 7.01
C GLU A 308 7.26 -5.48 5.68
N ILE A 309 5.94 -5.51 5.47
CA ILE A 309 5.33 -5.01 4.23
C ILE A 309 5.40 -3.48 4.15
N LEU A 310 5.25 -2.78 5.29
CA LEU A 310 5.32 -1.33 5.33
C LEU A 310 6.75 -0.81 5.10
N GLU A 311 7.79 -1.50 5.58
CA GLU A 311 9.19 -1.18 5.27
C GLU A 311 9.48 -1.30 3.77
N LYS A 312 8.97 -2.35 3.12
CA LYS A 312 9.04 -2.48 1.66
C LYS A 312 8.35 -1.32 0.93
N LEU A 313 7.15 -0.94 1.39
CA LEU A 313 6.39 0.16 0.80
C LEU A 313 7.08 1.52 1.02
N VAL A 314 7.64 1.78 2.19
CA VAL A 314 8.45 2.97 2.47
C VAL A 314 9.64 3.04 1.52
N HIS A 315 10.38 1.93 1.35
CA HIS A 315 11.52 1.88 0.44
C HIS A 315 11.12 2.15 -1.02
N LEU A 316 10.03 1.53 -1.49
CA LEU A 316 9.55 1.67 -2.88
C LEU A 316 8.92 3.04 -3.17
N SER A 317 8.46 3.76 -2.15
CA SER A 317 7.81 5.07 -2.27
C SER A 317 8.77 6.26 -2.19
N VAL A 318 10.07 6.03 -2.01
CA VAL A 318 11.08 7.11 -1.98
C VAL A 318 11.03 7.87 -3.30
N PRO A 319 10.86 9.20 -3.29
CA PRO A 319 10.89 10.03 -4.49
C PRO A 319 12.21 9.85 -5.27
N ASN A 320 12.11 9.82 -6.58
CA ASN A 320 13.27 9.62 -7.47
C ASN A 320 14.04 8.30 -7.25
N SER A 321 13.37 7.27 -6.75
CA SER A 321 13.98 5.93 -6.66
C SER A 321 14.40 5.42 -8.04
N ILE A 322 15.46 4.60 -8.07
CA ILE A 322 15.94 3.95 -9.30
C ILE A 322 15.12 2.67 -9.51
N TYR A 323 14.47 2.52 -10.65
CA TYR A 323 13.69 1.31 -11.01
C TYR A 323 13.67 1.09 -12.52
N LEU A 324 13.47 -0.16 -12.94
CA LEU A 324 13.27 -0.50 -14.35
C LEU A 324 11.87 -0.06 -14.79
N LYS A 325 11.81 0.81 -15.79
CA LYS A 325 10.56 1.41 -16.26
C LYS A 325 9.89 0.52 -17.30
N SER A 326 8.60 0.29 -17.17
CA SER A 326 7.82 -0.39 -18.20
C SER A 326 7.70 0.50 -19.45
N ASN A 327 8.05 -0.04 -20.61
CA ASN A 327 7.88 0.64 -21.90
C ASN A 327 6.91 -0.13 -22.82
N PHE A 328 6.30 -1.20 -22.32
CA PHE A 328 5.37 -2.02 -23.07
C PHE A 328 4.07 -1.26 -23.36
N VAL A 329 3.74 -1.15 -24.65
CA VAL A 329 2.49 -0.57 -25.14
C VAL A 329 1.68 -1.68 -25.80
N ARG A 330 0.40 -1.76 -25.45
CA ARG A 330 -0.54 -2.68 -26.10
C ARG A 330 -0.62 -2.38 -27.60
N ASN A 331 -0.50 -3.40 -28.42
CA ASN A 331 -0.88 -3.32 -29.83
C ASN A 331 -2.38 -3.62 -29.95
N ASP A 332 -3.15 -2.72 -30.52
CA ASP A 332 -4.59 -2.93 -30.80
C ASP A 332 -4.84 -3.86 -31.99
N ASN A 333 -3.82 -4.55 -32.48
CA ASN A 333 -3.94 -5.50 -33.55
C ASN A 333 -4.79 -6.70 -33.12
N VAL A 334 -5.61 -7.15 -34.05
CA VAL A 334 -6.41 -8.37 -33.88
C VAL A 334 -5.47 -9.55 -33.67
N PHE A 335 -5.69 -10.30 -32.61
CA PHE A 335 -4.95 -11.53 -32.32
C PHE A 335 -5.90 -12.72 -32.41
N ILE A 336 -5.56 -13.67 -33.28
CA ILE A 336 -6.39 -14.85 -33.56
C ILE A 336 -5.56 -16.11 -33.34
N GLY A 337 -6.18 -17.13 -32.76
CA GLY A 337 -5.55 -18.43 -32.54
C GLY A 337 -4.42 -18.41 -31.51
N ARG A 338 -3.49 -19.34 -31.63
CA ARG A 338 -2.23 -19.42 -30.83
C ARG A 338 -2.42 -19.62 -29.32
N GLN A 339 -3.59 -20.07 -28.87
CA GLN A 339 -3.86 -20.29 -27.45
C GLN A 339 -2.95 -21.38 -26.84
N ARG A 340 -2.56 -22.36 -27.66
CA ARG A 340 -1.65 -23.43 -27.26
C ARG A 340 -0.25 -22.89 -26.98
N GLU A 341 0.26 -22.07 -27.88
CA GLU A 341 1.60 -21.47 -27.77
C GLU A 341 1.67 -20.52 -26.57
N ILE A 342 0.63 -19.70 -26.35
CA ILE A 342 0.53 -18.83 -25.16
C ILE A 342 0.61 -19.66 -23.87
N LYS A 343 -0.12 -20.76 -23.80
CA LYS A 343 -0.08 -21.66 -22.61
C LYS A 343 1.28 -22.34 -22.46
N LEU A 344 1.95 -22.69 -23.56
CA LEU A 344 3.29 -23.26 -23.52
C LEU A 344 4.32 -22.25 -22.97
N ILE A 345 4.28 -21.00 -23.44
CA ILE A 345 5.13 -19.92 -22.91
C ILE A 345 4.90 -19.77 -21.39
N TYR A 346 3.62 -19.70 -20.98
CA TYR A 346 3.27 -19.57 -19.56
C TYR A 346 3.83 -20.72 -18.72
N ASN A 347 3.60 -21.97 -19.16
CA ASN A 347 4.04 -23.13 -18.41
C ASN A 347 5.57 -23.21 -18.30
N LYS A 348 6.29 -22.90 -19.39
CA LYS A 348 7.75 -22.87 -19.36
C LYS A 348 8.28 -21.79 -18.43
N LEU A 349 7.81 -20.56 -18.54
CA LEU A 349 8.26 -19.44 -17.70
C LEU A 349 7.86 -19.59 -16.23
N GLU A 350 6.76 -20.25 -15.91
CA GLU A 350 6.36 -20.40 -14.51
C GLU A 350 7.00 -21.61 -13.82
N ASN A 351 7.34 -22.69 -14.57
CA ASN A 351 7.72 -23.95 -13.96
C ASN A 351 9.11 -24.49 -14.38
N GLU A 352 9.66 -24.05 -15.51
CA GLU A 352 10.84 -24.71 -16.09
C GLU A 352 12.05 -23.78 -16.23
N THR A 353 11.85 -22.51 -16.65
CA THR A 353 12.96 -21.62 -17.03
C THR A 353 12.63 -20.15 -16.82
N ASP A 354 13.66 -19.32 -16.82
CA ASP A 354 13.52 -17.87 -16.83
C ASP A 354 13.59 -17.26 -18.23
N ALA A 355 14.03 -18.01 -19.25
CA ALA A 355 14.14 -17.54 -20.61
C ALA A 355 13.53 -18.54 -21.60
N VAL A 356 12.65 -18.05 -22.49
CA VAL A 356 12.04 -18.84 -23.57
C VAL A 356 12.32 -18.18 -24.91
N PHE A 357 12.85 -18.95 -25.86
CA PHE A 357 13.09 -18.53 -27.23
C PHE A 357 11.91 -18.94 -28.12
N LEU A 358 11.33 -17.97 -28.80
CA LEU A 358 10.30 -18.22 -29.85
C LEU A 358 10.98 -18.17 -31.21
N HIS A 359 11.20 -19.31 -31.85
CA HIS A 359 11.85 -19.39 -33.12
C HIS A 359 10.90 -19.80 -34.24
N GLY A 360 11.26 -19.51 -35.51
CA GLY A 360 10.45 -19.82 -36.69
C GLY A 360 10.61 -18.76 -37.78
N PHE A 361 9.97 -18.98 -38.94
CA PHE A 361 10.11 -18.11 -40.08
C PHE A 361 9.78 -16.65 -39.85
N GLY A 362 10.40 -15.74 -40.64
CA GLY A 362 10.06 -14.32 -40.61
C GLY A 362 8.58 -14.10 -40.96
N GLY A 363 7.88 -13.21 -40.22
CA GLY A 363 6.46 -12.91 -40.47
C GLY A 363 5.45 -13.93 -39.97
N ILE A 364 5.86 -15.00 -39.29
CA ILE A 364 4.95 -16.03 -38.75
C ILE A 364 4.15 -15.56 -37.50
N GLY A 365 4.49 -14.40 -36.91
CA GLY A 365 3.77 -13.81 -35.79
C GLY A 365 4.43 -13.93 -34.43
N LYS A 366 5.74 -14.24 -34.31
CA LYS A 366 6.47 -14.37 -33.04
C LYS A 366 6.38 -13.14 -32.17
N SER A 367 6.67 -11.96 -32.70
CA SER A 367 6.60 -10.68 -31.97
C SER A 367 5.19 -10.35 -31.48
N VAL A 368 4.19 -10.67 -32.31
CA VAL A 368 2.77 -10.48 -31.95
C VAL A 368 2.38 -11.45 -30.83
N LEU A 369 2.84 -12.69 -30.89
CA LEU A 369 2.61 -13.71 -29.87
C LEU A 369 3.23 -13.29 -28.52
N ALA A 370 4.49 -12.81 -28.53
CA ALA A 370 5.17 -12.33 -27.33
C ALA A 370 4.43 -11.13 -26.69
N LYS A 371 3.99 -10.17 -27.53
CA LYS A 371 3.17 -9.02 -27.06
C LYS A 371 1.83 -9.45 -26.50
N GLN A 372 1.17 -10.42 -27.14
CA GLN A 372 -0.11 -10.94 -26.66
C GLN A 372 0.03 -11.69 -25.33
N TYR A 373 1.10 -12.48 -25.17
CA TYR A 373 1.42 -13.09 -23.88
C TYR A 373 1.57 -12.04 -22.78
N ALA A 374 2.40 -11.01 -23.02
CA ALA A 374 2.62 -9.93 -22.08
C ALA A 374 1.31 -9.21 -21.70
N PHE A 375 0.41 -9.01 -22.66
CA PHE A 375 -0.89 -8.41 -22.43
C PHE A 375 -1.82 -9.28 -21.56
N LEU A 376 -1.91 -10.57 -21.87
CA LEU A 376 -2.79 -11.50 -21.17
C LEU A 376 -2.35 -11.75 -19.72
N TYR A 377 -1.04 -11.78 -19.49
CA TYR A 377 -0.45 -12.05 -18.19
C TYR A 377 0.15 -10.81 -17.51
N LYS A 378 -0.24 -9.60 -17.94
CA LYS A 378 0.26 -8.34 -17.40
C LYS A 378 0.16 -8.25 -15.88
N ASP A 379 -0.88 -8.84 -15.28
CA ASP A 379 -1.10 -8.81 -13.83
C ASP A 379 -0.15 -9.74 -13.06
N ASN A 380 0.60 -10.60 -13.76
CA ASN A 380 1.64 -11.44 -13.17
C ASN A 380 2.98 -10.70 -13.01
N TYR A 381 3.15 -9.56 -13.68
CA TYR A 381 4.38 -8.80 -13.74
C TYR A 381 4.20 -7.38 -13.22
N ASP A 382 5.18 -6.89 -12.46
CA ASP A 382 5.22 -5.49 -12.01
C ASP A 382 5.79 -4.58 -13.09
N THR A 383 6.72 -5.12 -13.92
CA THR A 383 7.40 -4.39 -14.97
C THR A 383 7.46 -5.26 -16.22
N ILE A 384 7.09 -4.69 -17.37
CA ILE A 384 7.21 -5.34 -18.68
C ILE A 384 8.00 -4.42 -19.59
N VAL A 385 9.11 -4.91 -20.12
CA VAL A 385 9.97 -4.20 -21.06
C VAL A 385 9.93 -4.89 -22.42
N PHE A 386 9.75 -4.11 -23.48
CA PHE A 386 9.86 -4.55 -24.84
C PHE A 386 11.04 -3.86 -25.50
N ALA A 387 12.05 -4.64 -25.88
CA ALA A 387 13.31 -4.16 -26.44
C ALA A 387 13.53 -4.76 -27.84
N ASN A 388 13.91 -3.91 -28.80
CA ASN A 388 14.21 -4.35 -30.16
C ASN A 388 15.73 -4.58 -30.29
N TYR A 389 16.11 -5.80 -30.63
CA TYR A 389 17.50 -6.14 -30.98
C TYR A 389 17.83 -5.59 -32.37
N ALA A 390 18.83 -4.73 -32.42
CA ALA A 390 19.23 -4.12 -33.70
C ALA A 390 20.61 -4.58 -34.18
N THR A 391 21.61 -4.61 -33.28
CA THR A 391 22.99 -4.91 -33.65
C THR A 391 23.66 -5.93 -32.72
N ASN A 392 23.64 -5.69 -31.43
CA ASN A 392 24.13 -6.56 -30.39
C ASN A 392 23.51 -6.18 -29.03
N LEU A 393 23.60 -7.07 -28.05
CA LEU A 393 23.04 -6.85 -26.70
C LEU A 393 23.80 -5.74 -25.93
N PHE A 394 25.07 -5.53 -26.23
CA PHE A 394 25.83 -4.41 -25.66
C PHE A 394 25.14 -3.07 -25.98
N ASN A 395 24.84 -2.81 -27.25
CA ASN A 395 24.15 -1.60 -27.69
C ASN A 395 22.71 -1.53 -27.20
N LEU A 396 22.02 -2.67 -27.12
CA LEU A 396 20.67 -2.74 -26.57
C LEU A 396 20.65 -2.31 -25.11
N VAL A 397 21.57 -2.80 -24.30
CA VAL A 397 21.70 -2.41 -22.87
C VAL A 397 22.06 -0.93 -22.75
N LEU A 398 22.96 -0.39 -23.58
CA LEU A 398 23.30 1.04 -23.57
C LEU A 398 22.11 1.95 -23.92
N ASN A 399 21.15 1.44 -24.70
CA ASN A 399 20.02 2.23 -25.15
C ASN A 399 18.95 2.40 -24.06
N ASP A 400 18.81 3.62 -23.53
CA ASP A 400 17.84 3.94 -22.48
C ASP A 400 16.38 3.96 -22.96
N ARG A 401 16.13 3.85 -24.27
CA ARG A 401 14.76 3.66 -24.79
C ARG A 401 14.35 2.19 -24.78
N GLU A 402 15.31 1.29 -25.05
CA GLU A 402 15.07 -0.15 -25.08
C GLU A 402 15.04 -0.75 -23.66
N LEU A 403 15.99 -0.39 -22.81
CA LEU A 403 16.05 -0.78 -21.38
C LEU A 403 16.05 0.46 -20.48
N PRO A 404 14.89 1.08 -20.24
CA PRO A 404 14.78 2.32 -19.52
C PRO A 404 14.86 2.11 -18.01
N ILE A 405 15.92 2.61 -17.36
CA ILE A 405 16.02 2.69 -15.89
C ILE A 405 15.75 4.13 -15.45
N ALA A 406 14.70 4.33 -14.66
CA ALA A 406 14.33 5.63 -14.16
C ALA A 406 15.41 6.16 -13.21
N ASN A 407 15.69 7.46 -13.29
CA ASN A 407 16.66 8.17 -12.44
C ASN A 407 18.09 7.58 -12.47
N PHE A 408 18.42 6.84 -13.52
CA PHE A 408 19.74 6.28 -13.77
C PHE A 408 20.27 6.89 -15.06
N ARG A 409 21.33 7.67 -14.98
CA ARG A 409 21.91 8.38 -16.12
C ARG A 409 23.37 8.04 -16.29
N ARG A 410 23.83 8.11 -17.54
CA ARG A 410 25.23 8.07 -17.88
C ARG A 410 25.91 9.38 -17.46
N SER A 411 27.10 9.29 -16.88
CA SER A 411 27.94 10.46 -16.60
C SER A 411 28.63 10.96 -17.88
N ASP A 412 28.90 12.26 -17.97
CA ASP A 412 29.41 12.88 -19.19
C ASP A 412 30.75 12.28 -19.67
N ASP A 413 31.63 11.89 -18.76
CA ASP A 413 32.95 11.30 -19.04
C ASP A 413 32.96 9.76 -19.01
N GLU A 414 31.84 9.10 -18.83
CA GLU A 414 31.74 7.64 -18.67
C GLU A 414 31.85 6.92 -20.03
N LYS A 415 32.78 5.96 -20.15
CA LYS A 415 32.92 5.16 -21.36
C LYS A 415 31.79 4.16 -21.51
N ASP A 416 31.48 3.76 -22.77
CA ASP A 416 30.43 2.81 -23.09
C ASP A 416 30.52 1.51 -22.29
N LYS A 417 31.73 0.96 -22.14
CA LYS A 417 31.94 -0.29 -21.39
C LYS A 417 31.67 -0.12 -19.90
N GLU A 418 32.06 1.01 -19.32
CA GLU A 418 31.84 1.30 -17.91
C GLU A 418 30.34 1.50 -17.63
N TYR A 419 29.65 2.24 -18.49
CA TYR A 419 28.21 2.42 -18.40
C TYR A 419 27.45 1.11 -18.60
N PHE A 420 27.88 0.27 -19.54
CA PHE A 420 27.29 -1.05 -19.78
C PHE A 420 27.35 -1.93 -18.52
N GLU A 421 28.54 -2.11 -17.94
CA GLU A 421 28.70 -2.94 -16.74
C GLU A 421 27.89 -2.38 -15.56
N ARG A 422 27.97 -1.08 -15.33
CA ARG A 422 27.20 -0.41 -14.26
C ARG A 422 25.68 -0.53 -14.48
N LYS A 423 25.19 -0.44 -15.71
CA LYS A 423 23.77 -0.61 -16.04
C LYS A 423 23.33 -2.07 -15.91
N LEU A 424 24.19 -2.99 -16.28
CA LEU A 424 23.96 -4.43 -16.12
C LEU A 424 23.89 -4.80 -14.63
N ASP A 425 24.85 -4.36 -13.81
CA ASP A 425 24.81 -4.54 -12.36
C ASP A 425 23.50 -4.00 -11.77
N LYS A 426 23.07 -2.83 -12.26
CA LYS A 426 21.82 -2.23 -11.81
C LYS A 426 20.59 -3.06 -12.22
N LEU A 427 20.61 -3.69 -13.38
CA LEU A 427 19.54 -4.62 -13.77
C LEU A 427 19.49 -5.84 -12.83
N TYR A 428 20.64 -6.38 -12.41
CA TYR A 428 20.67 -7.46 -11.40
C TYR A 428 20.02 -7.06 -10.08
N ASP A 429 20.19 -5.81 -9.63
CA ASP A 429 19.56 -5.29 -8.41
C ASP A 429 18.04 -5.09 -8.56
N LEU A 430 17.60 -4.63 -9.74
CA LEU A 430 16.22 -4.19 -9.98
C LEU A 430 15.29 -5.30 -10.44
N CYS A 431 15.84 -6.32 -11.14
CA CYS A 431 15.06 -7.39 -11.74
C CYS A 431 14.71 -8.49 -10.72
N ASP A 432 13.55 -9.08 -10.93
CA ASP A 432 13.07 -10.27 -10.21
C ASP A 432 12.10 -11.06 -11.09
N LYS A 433 11.58 -12.18 -10.59
CA LYS A 433 10.60 -13.02 -11.31
C LYS A 433 9.28 -12.31 -11.68
N LYS A 434 9.05 -11.10 -11.19
CA LYS A 434 7.91 -10.24 -11.54
C LYS A 434 8.28 -9.19 -12.59
N THR A 435 9.44 -9.31 -13.19
CA THR A 435 9.90 -8.51 -14.33
C THR A 435 9.94 -9.38 -15.57
N LEU A 436 9.29 -8.95 -16.65
CA LEU A 436 9.33 -9.59 -17.97
C LEU A 436 10.06 -8.68 -18.96
N ILE A 437 11.10 -9.19 -19.59
CA ILE A 437 11.80 -8.52 -20.70
C ILE A 437 11.58 -9.30 -21.97
N ILE A 438 11.04 -8.64 -22.98
CA ILE A 438 10.87 -9.21 -24.32
C ILE A 438 11.97 -8.62 -25.21
N ILE A 439 12.81 -9.48 -25.80
CA ILE A 439 13.82 -9.10 -26.79
C ILE A 439 13.32 -9.56 -28.14
N ASP A 440 13.00 -8.61 -29.01
CA ASP A 440 12.44 -8.90 -30.32
C ASP A 440 13.50 -8.85 -31.42
N ASN A 441 13.43 -9.77 -32.40
CA ASN A 441 14.33 -9.90 -33.55
C ASN A 441 15.80 -10.22 -33.18
N PHE A 442 16.01 -11.12 -32.24
CA PHE A 442 17.35 -11.64 -31.91
C PHE A 442 17.81 -12.66 -32.98
N ASP A 443 18.09 -12.15 -34.17
CA ASP A 443 18.38 -12.96 -35.36
C ASP A 443 19.90 -13.15 -35.58
N VAL A 444 20.63 -13.55 -34.53
CA VAL A 444 22.07 -13.87 -34.55
C VAL A 444 22.31 -15.24 -33.95
N ASP A 445 23.43 -15.88 -34.31
CA ASP A 445 23.78 -17.20 -33.81
C ASP A 445 24.35 -17.11 -32.37
N GLU A 446 25.13 -16.06 -32.10
CA GLU A 446 25.74 -15.84 -30.77
C GLU A 446 25.79 -14.34 -30.43
N ASP A 447 25.70 -14.04 -29.15
CA ASP A 447 26.02 -12.73 -28.57
C ASP A 447 26.64 -12.92 -27.17
N ASP A 448 27.88 -12.46 -26.99
CA ASP A 448 28.69 -12.65 -25.78
C ASP A 448 28.02 -12.17 -24.49
N ASN A 449 27.04 -11.29 -24.61
CA ASN A 449 26.33 -10.71 -23.47
C ASN A 449 24.97 -11.38 -23.18
N LEU A 450 24.56 -12.40 -23.96
CA LEU A 450 23.27 -13.06 -23.79
C LEU A 450 23.16 -13.72 -22.42
N GLU A 451 24.14 -14.53 -22.04
CA GLU A 451 24.14 -15.23 -20.75
C GLU A 451 24.14 -14.23 -19.58
N LYS A 452 24.92 -13.16 -19.68
CA LYS A 452 24.93 -12.11 -18.66
C LYS A 452 23.54 -11.49 -18.49
N LEU A 453 22.86 -11.20 -19.59
CA LEU A 453 21.55 -10.54 -19.54
C LEU A 453 20.44 -11.47 -19.05
N ILE A 454 20.35 -12.72 -19.52
CA ILE A 454 19.29 -13.64 -19.10
C ILE A 454 19.43 -14.10 -17.63
N ASN A 455 20.63 -13.96 -17.05
CA ASN A 455 20.89 -14.30 -15.66
C ASN A 455 20.59 -13.15 -14.67
N CYS A 456 20.01 -12.03 -15.13
CA CYS A 456 19.70 -10.92 -14.21
C CYS A 456 18.47 -11.16 -13.29
N GLY A 457 17.94 -12.39 -13.25
CA GLY A 457 16.92 -12.79 -12.28
C GLY A 457 15.47 -12.48 -12.68
N CYS A 458 15.22 -11.97 -13.89
CA CYS A 458 13.88 -11.75 -14.42
C CYS A 458 13.49 -12.80 -15.47
N LYS A 459 12.29 -12.67 -16.04
CA LYS A 459 11.79 -13.56 -17.08
C LYS A 459 12.00 -12.95 -18.46
N PHE A 460 12.38 -13.80 -19.43
CA PHE A 460 12.64 -13.39 -20.81
C PHE A 460 11.77 -14.13 -21.82
N ILE A 461 11.30 -13.40 -22.82
CA ILE A 461 10.83 -13.95 -24.09
C ILE A 461 11.72 -13.37 -25.18
N ILE A 462 12.39 -14.23 -25.94
CA ILE A 462 13.31 -13.81 -27.01
C ILE A 462 12.74 -14.32 -28.32
N THR A 463 12.45 -13.44 -29.29
CA THR A 463 12.00 -13.85 -30.62
C THR A 463 13.18 -13.88 -31.56
N THR A 464 13.30 -14.95 -32.35
CA THR A 464 14.40 -15.17 -33.28
C THR A 464 13.95 -15.94 -34.50
N ARG A 465 14.71 -15.87 -35.62
CA ARG A 465 14.58 -16.76 -36.77
C ARG A 465 15.46 -17.99 -36.66
N ASN A 466 16.47 -17.93 -35.79
CA ASN A 466 17.47 -18.98 -35.66
C ASN A 466 16.97 -20.08 -34.70
N ASP A 467 17.39 -21.28 -34.96
CA ASP A 467 17.19 -22.43 -34.11
C ASP A 467 18.43 -22.60 -33.20
N PHE A 468 18.22 -22.57 -31.90
CA PHE A 468 19.26 -22.72 -30.90
C PHE A 468 19.30 -24.13 -30.29
N THR A 469 18.96 -25.18 -31.10
CA THR A 469 18.96 -26.57 -30.63
C THR A 469 20.30 -27.04 -30.09
N ASP A 470 21.40 -26.48 -30.56
CA ASP A 470 22.75 -26.78 -30.09
C ASP A 470 23.07 -26.13 -28.72
N TYR A 471 22.22 -25.21 -28.28
CA TYR A 471 22.32 -24.56 -26.98
C TYR A 471 21.24 -25.12 -26.05
N ASN A 472 21.55 -25.28 -24.80
CA ASN A 472 20.60 -25.81 -23.82
C ASN A 472 19.52 -24.78 -23.40
N TYR A 473 18.95 -24.08 -24.37
CA TYR A 473 17.90 -23.09 -24.15
C TYR A 473 16.50 -23.70 -24.35
N HIS A 474 15.54 -23.22 -23.57
CA HIS A 474 14.14 -23.60 -23.74
C HIS A 474 13.53 -22.90 -24.94
N GLN A 475 13.13 -23.64 -25.94
CA GLN A 475 12.62 -23.14 -27.20
C GLN A 475 11.17 -23.55 -27.44
N ILE A 476 10.46 -22.73 -28.20
CA ILE A 476 9.14 -23.01 -28.75
C ILE A 476 9.19 -22.66 -30.24
N GLU A 477 9.05 -23.68 -31.11
CA GLU A 477 8.92 -23.48 -32.54
C GLU A 477 7.53 -22.96 -32.89
N ILE A 478 7.48 -21.82 -33.57
CA ILE A 478 6.25 -21.21 -34.06
C ILE A 478 6.10 -21.56 -35.53
N LYS A 479 5.15 -22.47 -35.81
CA LYS A 479 4.81 -22.96 -37.15
C LYS A 479 3.65 -22.17 -37.76
N GLU A 480 3.34 -22.45 -39.02
CA GLU A 480 2.13 -22.01 -39.67
C GLU A 480 0.88 -22.45 -38.85
N PHE A 481 -0.23 -21.81 -39.09
CA PHE A 481 -1.48 -22.21 -38.45
C PHE A 481 -1.93 -23.59 -38.95
N ASP A 482 -2.21 -24.49 -38.03
CA ASP A 482 -2.80 -25.80 -38.37
C ASP A 482 -4.26 -25.66 -38.81
N ASN A 483 -4.99 -24.74 -38.21
CA ASN A 483 -6.41 -24.53 -38.43
C ASN A 483 -6.67 -23.47 -39.50
N MET A 484 -7.38 -23.87 -40.57
CA MET A 484 -7.81 -22.97 -41.64
C MET A 484 -8.83 -21.93 -41.17
N ASP A 485 -9.62 -22.23 -40.15
CA ASP A 485 -10.59 -21.30 -39.61
C ASP A 485 -9.90 -20.08 -38.99
N ASP A 486 -8.81 -20.29 -38.23
CA ASP A 486 -8.02 -19.20 -37.64
C ASP A 486 -7.42 -18.29 -38.73
N LEU A 487 -6.99 -18.86 -39.87
CA LEU A 487 -6.45 -18.08 -40.98
C LEU A 487 -7.54 -17.31 -41.74
N ARG A 488 -8.74 -17.87 -41.88
CA ARG A 488 -9.89 -17.15 -42.43
C ARG A 488 -10.31 -16.00 -41.51
N ASP A 489 -10.39 -16.24 -40.21
CA ASP A 489 -10.70 -15.22 -39.24
C ASP A 489 -9.65 -14.10 -39.25
N LEU A 490 -8.36 -14.44 -39.42
CA LEU A 490 -7.29 -13.48 -39.59
C LEU A 490 -7.50 -12.65 -40.87
N PHE A 491 -7.79 -13.30 -42.02
CA PHE A 491 -8.05 -12.65 -43.30
C PHE A 491 -9.22 -11.65 -43.17
N TYR A 492 -10.37 -12.09 -42.67
CA TYR A 492 -11.55 -11.23 -42.49
C TYR A 492 -11.31 -10.07 -41.52
N SER A 493 -10.57 -10.31 -40.47
CA SER A 493 -10.24 -9.26 -39.49
C SER A 493 -9.47 -8.09 -40.10
N TYR A 494 -8.59 -8.35 -41.06
CA TYR A 494 -7.82 -7.32 -41.77
C TYR A 494 -8.55 -6.76 -42.98
N ASN A 495 -9.31 -7.59 -43.66
CA ASN A 495 -10.12 -7.15 -44.82
C ASN A 495 -11.30 -6.27 -44.35
N LYS A 496 -11.82 -6.49 -43.13
CA LYS A 496 -12.97 -5.77 -42.53
C LYS A 496 -14.27 -5.88 -43.35
N ILE A 497 -14.40 -6.91 -44.15
CA ILE A 497 -15.63 -7.31 -44.85
C ILE A 497 -16.31 -8.39 -44.00
N ASP A 498 -17.63 -8.38 -43.91
CA ASP A 498 -18.38 -9.41 -43.23
C ASP A 498 -18.16 -10.77 -43.91
N TYR A 499 -18.15 -11.83 -43.10
CA TYR A 499 -17.96 -13.20 -43.59
C TYR A 499 -19.00 -13.53 -44.68
N CYS A 500 -18.50 -13.94 -45.85
CA CYS A 500 -19.30 -14.45 -46.95
C CYS A 500 -18.96 -15.91 -47.22
N GLU A 501 -19.95 -16.80 -47.13
CA GLU A 501 -19.72 -18.23 -47.32
C GLU A 501 -19.40 -18.58 -48.77
N GLU A 502 -19.87 -17.79 -49.73
CA GLU A 502 -19.62 -17.94 -51.15
C GLU A 502 -18.15 -17.67 -51.52
N GLU A 503 -17.45 -16.81 -50.78
CA GLU A 503 -16.04 -16.48 -51.00
C GLU A 503 -15.07 -17.43 -50.27
N ARG A 504 -15.59 -18.29 -49.39
CA ARG A 504 -14.81 -19.19 -48.56
C ARG A 504 -13.80 -20.03 -49.33
N ASP A 505 -14.23 -20.65 -50.40
CA ASP A 505 -13.38 -21.52 -51.23
C ASP A 505 -12.26 -20.74 -51.94
N THR A 506 -12.53 -19.50 -52.31
CA THR A 506 -11.54 -18.62 -52.96
C THR A 506 -10.51 -18.15 -51.94
N ILE A 507 -10.94 -17.75 -50.76
CA ILE A 507 -10.05 -17.36 -49.65
C ILE A 507 -9.17 -18.55 -49.24
N ASP A 508 -9.73 -19.75 -49.14
CA ASP A 508 -8.96 -20.97 -48.82
C ASP A 508 -7.90 -21.29 -49.90
N LYS A 509 -8.19 -21.04 -51.18
CA LYS A 509 -7.19 -21.16 -52.24
C LYS A 509 -6.08 -20.13 -52.11
N ILE A 510 -6.43 -18.88 -51.82
CA ILE A 510 -5.45 -17.80 -51.58
C ILE A 510 -4.54 -18.16 -50.41
N ILE A 511 -5.11 -18.58 -49.28
CA ILE A 511 -4.35 -18.98 -48.07
C ILE A 511 -3.42 -20.17 -48.39
N LYS A 512 -3.84 -21.14 -49.18
CA LYS A 512 -3.03 -22.28 -49.59
C LYS A 512 -1.89 -21.90 -50.54
N ILE A 513 -2.13 -20.98 -51.49
CA ILE A 513 -1.11 -20.48 -52.42
C ILE A 513 0.06 -19.83 -51.70
N VAL A 514 -0.20 -19.17 -50.57
CA VAL A 514 0.82 -18.51 -49.75
C VAL A 514 1.33 -19.38 -48.61
N ASP A 515 1.17 -20.70 -48.71
CA ASP A 515 1.61 -21.70 -47.73
C ASP A 515 1.17 -21.37 -46.28
N LYS A 516 -0.03 -20.80 -46.13
CA LYS A 516 -0.57 -20.38 -44.80
C LYS A 516 0.29 -19.35 -44.08
N HIS A 517 1.19 -18.66 -44.74
CA HIS A 517 2.10 -17.72 -44.15
C HIS A 517 1.36 -16.49 -43.62
N THR A 518 1.33 -16.31 -42.27
CA THR A 518 0.49 -15.35 -41.55
C THR A 518 0.60 -13.91 -42.06
N MET A 519 1.83 -13.41 -42.23
CA MET A 519 2.07 -12.05 -42.71
C MET A 519 1.59 -11.86 -44.18
N THR A 520 1.75 -12.88 -45.04
CA THR A 520 1.30 -12.80 -46.41
C THR A 520 -0.23 -12.79 -46.51
N VAL A 521 -0.91 -13.59 -45.68
CA VAL A 521 -2.38 -13.57 -45.58
C VAL A 521 -2.87 -12.19 -45.13
N GLU A 522 -2.22 -11.60 -44.12
CA GLU A 522 -2.52 -10.24 -43.66
C GLU A 522 -2.34 -9.18 -44.75
N LEU A 523 -1.21 -9.24 -45.47
CA LEU A 523 -0.90 -8.28 -46.54
C LEU A 523 -1.91 -8.38 -47.70
N ILE A 524 -2.28 -9.59 -48.12
CA ILE A 524 -3.29 -9.79 -49.17
C ILE A 524 -4.65 -9.26 -48.69
N ALA A 525 -5.07 -9.59 -47.49
CA ALA A 525 -6.33 -9.10 -46.93
C ALA A 525 -6.40 -7.57 -46.90
N LYS A 526 -5.31 -6.92 -46.46
CA LYS A 526 -5.18 -5.46 -46.48
C LYS A 526 -5.19 -4.87 -47.89
N GLN A 527 -4.52 -5.52 -48.85
CA GLN A 527 -4.47 -5.08 -50.23
C GLN A 527 -5.86 -5.13 -50.87
N LEU A 528 -6.57 -6.25 -50.75
CA LEU A 528 -7.93 -6.40 -51.28
C LEU A 528 -8.88 -5.37 -50.67
N ARG A 529 -8.75 -5.08 -49.39
CA ARG A 529 -9.51 -4.00 -48.72
C ARG A 529 -9.24 -2.62 -49.33
N ILE A 530 -7.97 -2.28 -49.59
CA ILE A 530 -7.57 -0.97 -50.15
C ILE A 530 -8.04 -0.85 -51.61
N THR A 531 -7.91 -1.90 -52.40
CA THR A 531 -8.28 -1.90 -53.82
C THR A 531 -9.77 -2.10 -54.05
N GLN A 532 -10.54 -2.49 -53.04
CA GLN A 532 -11.96 -2.85 -53.13
C GLN A 532 -12.25 -3.93 -54.21
N ILE A 533 -11.26 -4.78 -54.47
CA ILE A 533 -11.40 -5.90 -55.42
C ILE A 533 -11.89 -7.11 -54.63
N ALA A 534 -12.90 -7.81 -55.17
CA ALA A 534 -13.34 -9.09 -54.62
C ALA A 534 -12.22 -10.14 -54.77
N PRO A 535 -12.14 -11.13 -53.87
CA PRO A 535 -11.12 -12.19 -53.91
C PRO A 535 -11.44 -13.24 -55.01
N GLU A 536 -11.62 -12.84 -56.26
CA GLU A 536 -11.87 -13.73 -57.41
C GLU A 536 -10.62 -14.45 -57.88
#